data_ef9d24ffa3b2b07a3c9431c12d20f894
#
_entry.id   ef9d24ffa3b2b07a3c9431c12d20f894
#
_cell.length_a   1.000
_cell.length_b   1.000
_cell.length_c   1.000
_cell.angle_alpha   90.00
_cell.angle_beta   90.00
_cell.angle_gamma   90.00
#
_symmetry.space_group_name_H-M   'P 1'
#
loop_
_entity.id
_entity.type
_entity.pdbx_description
1 polymer ?
#
loop_
_entity_poly.entity_id
_entity_poly.type
_entity_poly.pdbx_seq_one_letter_code
_entity_poly.pdbx_strand_id
1 'polypeptide(L)'
;PAVTRRQVLAALGVGAGVAAIASCSRSSSGDGRMIVKVTAVDDAFNPARGRGRFEKTVESGWVTAETDHTAKIGVTGLPSGSQFLYAVQFEDESGVRSPAEFGTFRTAPEGLRPGRGQRVRRPSGTRQSFVWTADTAGQGFGINPDLGGMRTYRAMAATNPDFFIHAGDTIYADNPIPETLEVAGEPTWRNLVTEETSKVAETLNEFRGRHRYNMMDDNLRALYADVPVIAQWDDHETTNNWWPCEALEDPRYTQVRDVDTLAARARRAWQEYMPIADSTALRRGSGFEPARIYRRIPRGATLDVFALDMRTHKGENTPGLEPHETPLLGEEQLQWLIRELKASTATWKVIGNDLPLGLVVPDGRAQESISNADPGRPLGRELKLARLLKAIKDLKVENVVFLTGDVHYAAAHHYSPERAAFTDFTPFWEFVAGPI
;
A
#
# COMPACT_ATOMS: atom_id res chain seq x y z
N PRO A 1 30.59 7.66 -12.33
CA PRO A 1 30.18 6.75 -13.38
C PRO A 1 28.65 6.61 -13.27
N ALA A 2 27.96 7.12 -14.30
CA ALA A 2 26.51 7.07 -14.34
C ALA A 2 26.05 5.61 -14.24
N VAL A 3 25.27 5.30 -13.21
CA VAL A 3 24.66 3.98 -13.04
C VAL A 3 23.49 3.88 -14.01
N THR A 4 23.78 3.36 -15.19
CA THR A 4 22.78 2.97 -16.18
C THR A 4 22.18 1.63 -15.76
N ARG A 5 21.23 1.63 -14.83
CA ARG A 5 20.39 0.46 -14.57
C ARG A 5 18.94 0.79 -14.94
N ARG A 6 18.43 0.08 -15.93
CA ARG A 6 17.00 0.07 -16.28
C ARG A 6 16.24 -0.56 -15.13
N GLN A 7 15.28 0.14 -14.59
CA GLN A 7 14.43 -0.37 -13.53
C GLN A 7 13.04 -0.63 -14.12
N VAL A 8 12.63 -1.87 -14.17
CA VAL A 8 11.25 -2.27 -14.46
C VAL A 8 10.62 -2.66 -13.13
N LEU A 9 9.53 -2.02 -12.81
CA LEU A 9 8.70 -2.35 -11.68
C LEU A 9 7.42 -2.99 -12.17
N ALA A 10 7.18 -4.19 -11.73
CA ALA A 10 5.88 -4.79 -11.80
C ALA A 10 5.34 -4.90 -10.39
N ALA A 11 4.54 -3.94 -9.98
CA ALA A 11 3.75 -4.06 -8.77
C ALA A 11 2.32 -4.43 -9.19
N LEU A 12 1.78 -5.51 -8.65
CA LEU A 12 0.50 -6.06 -9.02
C LEU A 12 -0.55 -5.70 -7.97
N GLY A 13 -1.53 -4.87 -8.35
CA GLY A 13 -2.76 -4.73 -7.60
C GLY A 13 -3.79 -5.74 -8.10
N VAL A 14 -4.38 -6.54 -7.24
CA VAL A 14 -5.33 -7.59 -7.65
C VAL A 14 -6.72 -7.29 -7.09
N GLY A 15 -7.62 -6.86 -7.98
CA GLY A 15 -9.05 -7.09 -7.84
C GLY A 15 -9.45 -8.32 -8.66
N ALA A 16 -10.66 -8.85 -8.49
CA ALA A 16 -11.12 -10.04 -9.18
C ALA A 16 -10.85 -10.00 -10.71
N GLY A 17 -9.80 -10.67 -11.16
CA GLY A 17 -9.43 -10.80 -12.57
C GLY A 17 -8.73 -9.60 -13.21
N VAL A 18 -8.20 -8.65 -12.44
CA VAL A 18 -7.43 -7.49 -12.93
C VAL A 18 -6.08 -7.45 -12.24
N ALA A 19 -5.00 -7.39 -13.01
CA ALA A 19 -3.67 -7.08 -12.54
C ALA A 19 -3.26 -5.68 -13.06
N ALA A 20 -2.75 -4.82 -12.19
CA ALA A 20 -2.13 -3.56 -12.59
C ALA A 20 -0.62 -3.69 -12.43
N ILE A 21 0.12 -3.35 -13.47
CA ILE A 21 1.57 -3.41 -13.50
C ILE A 21 2.07 -1.97 -13.62
N ALA A 22 2.91 -1.55 -12.69
CA ALA A 22 3.45 -0.20 -12.69
C ALA A 22 4.95 -0.18 -12.95
N SER A 23 5.35 0.68 -13.81
CA SER A 23 6.58 1.45 -13.92
C SER A 23 7.78 0.89 -14.66
N CYS A 24 8.45 1.82 -15.34
CA CYS A 24 9.88 1.81 -15.64
C CYS A 24 10.43 3.24 -15.68
N SER A 25 11.59 3.46 -15.13
CA SER A 25 12.37 4.66 -15.47
C SER A 25 13.42 4.31 -16.50
N ARG A 26 13.54 5.09 -17.57
CA ARG A 26 14.62 5.04 -18.53
C ARG A 26 15.68 6.11 -18.19
N SER A 27 16.92 5.73 -18.33
CA SER A 27 18.05 6.69 -18.32
C SER A 27 18.24 7.41 -19.66
N SER A 28 17.31 7.31 -20.60
CA SER A 28 17.32 8.03 -21.86
C SER A 28 16.07 8.89 -22.00
N SER A 29 16.24 10.12 -22.41
CA SER A 29 15.28 11.24 -22.53
C SER A 29 14.22 11.04 -23.61
N GLY A 30 13.65 9.86 -23.78
CA GLY A 30 12.64 9.59 -24.80
C GLY A 30 11.37 9.03 -24.22
N ASP A 31 10.25 9.42 -24.81
CA ASP A 31 8.93 8.84 -24.54
C ASP A 31 8.89 7.37 -24.94
N GLY A 32 8.04 6.59 -24.30
CA GLY A 32 7.94 5.15 -24.55
C GLY A 32 6.59 4.59 -24.18
N ARG A 33 6.34 3.33 -24.55
CA ARG A 33 5.17 2.59 -24.10
C ARG A 33 5.56 1.26 -23.48
N MET A 34 4.79 0.81 -22.51
CA MET A 34 4.97 -0.47 -21.86
C MET A 34 4.18 -1.54 -22.58
N ILE A 35 4.82 -2.67 -22.86
CA ILE A 35 4.21 -3.86 -23.44
C ILE A 35 4.29 -4.97 -22.40
N VAL A 36 3.15 -5.55 -22.03
CA VAL A 36 3.07 -6.64 -21.06
C VAL A 36 2.48 -7.86 -21.71
N LYS A 37 3.22 -8.97 -21.65
CA LYS A 37 2.74 -10.29 -22.04
C LYS A 37 2.51 -11.13 -20.80
N VAL A 38 1.30 -11.69 -20.67
CA VAL A 38 0.89 -12.55 -19.55
C VAL A 38 0.58 -13.94 -20.07
N THR A 39 1.12 -14.95 -19.41
CA THR A 39 0.98 -16.37 -19.81
C THR A 39 0.62 -17.19 -18.55
N ALA A 40 -0.40 -18.05 -18.62
CA ALA A 40 -0.70 -18.99 -17.54
C ALA A 40 0.41 -20.05 -17.42
N VAL A 41 0.80 -20.35 -16.19
CA VAL A 41 1.83 -21.35 -15.88
C VAL A 41 1.20 -22.73 -15.64
N ASP A 42 -0.03 -22.79 -15.13
CA ASP A 42 -0.69 -24.02 -14.73
C ASP A 42 -1.38 -24.75 -15.86
N ASP A 43 -1.19 -26.09 -15.93
CA ASP A 43 -2.04 -27.01 -16.72
C ASP A 43 -3.51 -27.02 -16.23
N ALA A 44 -3.79 -26.46 -15.07
CA ALA A 44 -5.14 -26.32 -14.51
C ALA A 44 -6.03 -25.32 -15.26
N PHE A 45 -5.47 -24.52 -16.15
CA PHE A 45 -6.26 -23.71 -17.06
C PHE A 45 -6.94 -24.60 -18.07
N ASN A 46 -8.19 -24.96 -17.78
CA ASN A 46 -9.09 -25.61 -18.73
C ASN A 46 -10.06 -24.55 -19.30
N PRO A 47 -9.77 -23.93 -20.45
CA PRO A 47 -10.60 -22.86 -21.02
C PRO A 47 -11.93 -23.47 -21.49
N ALA A 48 -12.94 -23.53 -20.64
CA ALA A 48 -14.24 -24.15 -20.90
C ALA A 48 -14.10 -25.55 -21.54
N ARG A 49 -13.00 -26.23 -21.16
CA ARG A 49 -12.49 -27.45 -21.79
C ARG A 49 -12.05 -27.27 -23.25
N GLY A 50 -11.82 -26.05 -23.70
CA GLY A 50 -11.00 -25.72 -24.83
C GLY A 50 -9.51 -25.83 -24.45
N ARG A 51 -8.79 -26.76 -25.06
CA ARG A 51 -7.37 -27.02 -24.80
C ARG A 51 -6.52 -25.91 -25.42
N GLY A 52 -6.12 -24.90 -24.61
CA GLY A 52 -5.26 -23.82 -25.05
C GLY A 52 -4.56 -23.14 -23.88
N ARG A 53 -3.30 -22.79 -24.06
CA ARG A 53 -2.51 -21.99 -23.11
C ARG A 53 -3.08 -20.57 -23.08
N PHE A 54 -3.45 -20.06 -21.88
CA PHE A 54 -3.85 -18.67 -21.78
C PHE A 54 -2.63 -17.77 -22.06
N GLU A 55 -2.77 -16.88 -23.00
CA GLU A 55 -1.77 -15.87 -23.33
C GLU A 55 -2.49 -14.57 -23.69
N LYS A 56 -2.02 -13.46 -23.13
CA LYS A 56 -2.56 -12.13 -23.40
C LYS A 56 -1.44 -11.12 -23.46
N THR A 57 -1.43 -10.28 -24.47
CA THR A 57 -0.55 -9.12 -24.57
C THR A 57 -1.39 -7.86 -24.44
N VAL A 58 -0.92 -6.91 -23.64
CA VAL A 58 -1.54 -5.58 -23.45
C VAL A 58 -0.46 -4.52 -23.53
N GLU A 59 -0.84 -3.33 -23.98
CA GLU A 59 0.07 -2.20 -24.15
C GLU A 59 -0.47 -0.99 -23.39
N SER A 60 0.42 -0.17 -22.83
CA SER A 60 0.06 1.13 -22.27
C SER A 60 -0.13 2.18 -23.37
N GLY A 61 -0.69 3.33 -23.02
CA GLY A 61 -0.40 4.56 -23.76
C GLY A 61 1.08 4.94 -23.66
N TRP A 62 1.49 5.95 -24.42
CA TRP A 62 2.81 6.54 -24.32
C TRP A 62 2.99 7.17 -22.94
N VAL A 63 4.16 6.96 -22.35
CA VAL A 63 4.57 7.54 -21.07
C VAL A 63 5.68 8.55 -21.31
N THR A 64 5.61 9.64 -20.58
CA THR A 64 6.48 10.80 -20.75
C THR A 64 7.11 11.18 -19.41
N ALA A 65 8.00 12.16 -19.43
CA ALA A 65 8.54 12.78 -18.22
C ALA A 65 7.46 13.36 -17.29
N GLU A 66 6.26 13.65 -17.80
CA GLU A 66 5.15 14.14 -16.99
C GLU A 66 4.73 13.12 -15.90
N THR A 67 4.80 11.83 -16.20
CA THR A 67 4.51 10.73 -15.26
C THR A 67 5.78 10.01 -14.79
N ASP A 68 6.92 10.67 -14.86
CA ASP A 68 8.24 10.07 -14.56
C ASP A 68 8.48 8.77 -15.35
N HIS A 69 7.99 8.71 -16.58
CA HIS A 69 8.00 7.52 -17.45
C HIS A 69 7.40 6.26 -16.82
N THR A 70 6.46 6.42 -15.89
CA THR A 70 5.72 5.30 -15.29
C THR A 70 4.47 4.98 -16.10
N ALA A 71 4.11 3.70 -16.17
CA ALA A 71 2.89 3.23 -16.82
C ALA A 71 2.12 2.26 -15.93
N LYS A 72 0.80 2.24 -16.06
CA LYS A 72 -0.09 1.27 -15.43
C LYS A 72 -0.96 0.61 -16.47
N ILE A 73 -1.02 -0.73 -16.42
CA ILE A 73 -1.82 -1.53 -17.34
C ILE A 73 -2.77 -2.43 -16.56
N GLY A 74 -4.06 -2.34 -16.89
CA GLY A 74 -5.06 -3.28 -16.42
C GLY A 74 -5.12 -4.51 -17.31
N VAL A 75 -4.81 -5.69 -16.76
CA VAL A 75 -4.98 -6.97 -17.46
C VAL A 75 -6.25 -7.65 -16.97
N THR A 76 -7.27 -7.71 -17.79
CA THR A 76 -8.59 -8.26 -17.46
C THR A 76 -8.84 -9.63 -18.09
N GLY A 77 -9.82 -10.37 -17.58
CA GLY A 77 -10.22 -11.67 -18.13
C GLY A 77 -9.29 -12.81 -17.72
N LEU A 78 -8.48 -12.61 -16.68
CA LEU A 78 -7.63 -13.65 -16.13
C LEU A 78 -8.46 -14.69 -15.36
N PRO A 79 -8.20 -16.00 -15.56
CA PRO A 79 -8.77 -17.05 -14.73
C PRO A 79 -8.49 -16.85 -13.23
N SER A 80 -9.47 -17.14 -12.39
CA SER A 80 -9.33 -17.08 -10.93
C SER A 80 -8.45 -18.20 -10.39
N GLY A 81 -7.71 -17.95 -9.31
CA GLY A 81 -6.90 -18.95 -8.62
C GLY A 81 -5.73 -19.52 -9.43
N SER A 82 -5.33 -18.85 -10.48
CA SER A 82 -4.33 -19.33 -11.41
C SER A 82 -2.99 -18.60 -11.26
N GLN A 83 -1.89 -19.31 -11.51
CA GLN A 83 -0.54 -18.77 -11.55
C GLN A 83 -0.21 -18.25 -12.95
N PHE A 84 0.41 -17.07 -13.00
CA PHE A 84 0.84 -16.44 -14.24
C PHE A 84 2.31 -16.07 -14.19
N LEU A 85 2.96 -16.20 -15.36
CA LEU A 85 4.21 -15.52 -15.67
C LEU A 85 3.87 -14.29 -16.50
N TYR A 86 4.55 -13.19 -16.25
CA TYR A 86 4.48 -12.02 -17.14
C TYR A 86 5.88 -11.58 -17.58
N ALA A 87 5.92 -10.96 -18.75
CA ALA A 87 7.09 -10.28 -19.29
C ALA A 87 6.72 -8.82 -19.59
N VAL A 88 7.59 -7.90 -19.18
CA VAL A 88 7.44 -6.46 -19.44
C VAL A 88 8.58 -5.98 -20.30
N GLN A 89 8.26 -5.23 -21.36
CA GLN A 89 9.21 -4.53 -22.20
C GLN A 89 8.76 -3.08 -22.38
N PHE A 90 9.71 -2.21 -22.64
CA PHE A 90 9.45 -0.84 -23.09
C PHE A 90 9.86 -0.69 -24.54
N GLU A 91 9.01 -0.02 -25.32
CA GLU A 91 9.27 0.32 -26.70
C GLU A 91 9.35 1.84 -26.83
N ASP A 92 10.40 2.35 -27.45
CA ASP A 92 10.54 3.77 -27.73
C ASP A 92 9.87 4.15 -29.06
N GLU A 93 9.87 5.46 -29.38
CA GLU A 93 9.26 6.01 -30.60
C GLU A 93 9.84 5.43 -31.89
N SER A 94 11.06 4.92 -31.86
CA SER A 94 11.71 4.26 -33.02
C SER A 94 11.35 2.77 -33.13
N GLY A 95 10.54 2.23 -32.20
CA GLY A 95 10.16 0.82 -32.16
C GLY A 95 11.21 -0.10 -31.52
N VAL A 96 12.26 0.45 -30.93
CA VAL A 96 13.29 -0.33 -30.23
C VAL A 96 12.79 -0.74 -28.85
N ARG A 97 12.87 -2.05 -28.57
CA ARG A 97 12.40 -2.62 -27.29
C ARG A 97 13.55 -2.81 -26.30
N SER A 98 13.23 -2.59 -25.03
CA SER A 98 14.13 -2.98 -23.93
C SER A 98 14.26 -4.51 -23.83
N PRO A 99 15.28 -5.03 -23.15
CA PRO A 99 15.24 -6.39 -22.65
C PRO A 99 13.95 -6.65 -21.87
N ALA A 100 13.43 -7.87 -21.92
CA ALA A 100 12.26 -8.26 -21.16
C ALA A 100 12.65 -8.46 -19.70
N GLU A 101 11.82 -7.93 -18.79
CA GLU A 101 11.85 -8.23 -17.35
C GLU A 101 10.69 -9.16 -17.04
N PHE A 102 10.90 -10.08 -16.11
CA PHE A 102 9.96 -11.14 -15.81
C PHE A 102 9.53 -11.10 -14.35
N GLY A 103 8.32 -11.56 -14.10
CA GLY A 103 7.81 -11.81 -12.78
C GLY A 103 6.64 -12.78 -12.81
N THR A 104 6.14 -13.12 -11.64
CA THR A 104 5.02 -14.04 -11.46
C THR A 104 3.93 -13.42 -10.61
N PHE A 105 2.73 -13.95 -10.70
CA PHE A 105 1.65 -13.62 -9.77
C PHE A 105 0.57 -14.70 -9.78
N ARG A 106 -0.21 -14.72 -8.70
CA ARG A 106 -1.40 -15.54 -8.58
C ARG A 106 -2.65 -14.67 -8.50
N THR A 107 -3.67 -14.98 -9.32
CA THR A 107 -4.98 -14.36 -9.19
C THR A 107 -5.71 -14.85 -7.95
N ALA A 108 -6.58 -13.99 -7.39
CA ALA A 108 -7.43 -14.39 -6.27
C ALA A 108 -8.28 -15.61 -6.62
N PRO A 109 -8.56 -16.52 -5.66
CA PRO A 109 -9.51 -17.61 -5.85
C PRO A 109 -10.89 -17.08 -6.24
N GLU A 110 -11.73 -17.95 -6.82
CA GLU A 110 -13.09 -17.57 -7.17
C GLU A 110 -13.90 -17.21 -5.90
N GLY A 111 -14.64 -16.11 -5.96
CA GLY A 111 -15.58 -15.71 -4.92
C GLY A 111 -16.81 -16.61 -4.89
N LEU A 112 -17.53 -16.62 -3.76
CA LEU A 112 -18.83 -17.29 -3.66
C LEU A 112 -19.81 -16.57 -4.57
N ARG A 113 -20.31 -17.24 -5.61
CA ARG A 113 -21.47 -16.78 -6.36
C ARG A 113 -22.73 -17.26 -5.64
N PRO A 114 -23.62 -16.38 -5.19
CA PRO A 114 -24.91 -16.79 -4.66
C PRO A 114 -25.74 -17.38 -5.82
N GLY A 115 -25.74 -18.70 -5.95
CA GLY A 115 -26.72 -19.40 -6.79
C GLY A 115 -28.11 -19.37 -6.11
N ARG A 116 -29.16 -18.99 -6.83
CA ARG A 116 -30.51 -19.08 -6.32
C ARG A 116 -30.79 -20.52 -5.86
N GLY A 117 -30.94 -20.71 -4.55
CA GLY A 117 -31.44 -21.98 -3.96
C GLY A 117 -30.43 -23.09 -3.72
N GLN A 118 -29.14 -22.91 -3.99
CA GLN A 118 -28.10 -23.90 -3.69
C GLN A 118 -27.36 -23.56 -2.38
N ARG A 119 -27.17 -24.59 -1.52
CA ARG A 119 -26.24 -24.46 -0.40
C ARG A 119 -24.85 -24.10 -0.96
N VAL A 120 -24.32 -22.95 -0.56
CA VAL A 120 -22.99 -22.48 -0.96
C VAL A 120 -21.97 -23.51 -0.49
N ARG A 121 -21.48 -24.33 -1.40
CA ARG A 121 -20.38 -25.25 -1.13
C ARG A 121 -19.10 -24.40 -1.18
N ARG A 122 -18.45 -24.22 -0.03
CA ARG A 122 -17.12 -23.56 0.00
C ARG A 122 -16.18 -24.41 -0.87
N PRO A 123 -15.46 -23.80 -1.84
CA PRO A 123 -14.45 -24.54 -2.57
C PRO A 123 -13.41 -25.08 -1.60
N SER A 124 -13.09 -26.36 -1.67
CA SER A 124 -11.96 -26.93 -0.94
C SER A 124 -10.67 -26.38 -1.56
N GLY A 125 -9.71 -25.91 -0.74
CA GLY A 125 -8.40 -25.49 -1.20
C GLY A 125 -8.18 -23.97 -1.34
N THR A 126 -8.95 -23.16 -0.64
CA THR A 126 -8.85 -21.69 -0.69
C THR A 126 -7.94 -21.13 0.41
N ARG A 127 -6.90 -21.85 0.82
CA ARG A 127 -5.88 -21.29 1.70
C ARG A 127 -5.17 -20.16 0.99
N GLN A 128 -5.06 -19.01 1.64
CA GLN A 128 -4.24 -17.89 1.20
C GLN A 128 -3.25 -17.55 2.31
N SER A 129 -2.05 -17.17 1.90
CA SER A 129 -1.03 -16.62 2.78
C SER A 129 -0.64 -15.22 2.30
N PHE A 130 -0.35 -14.33 3.23
CA PHE A 130 0.15 -13.01 2.90
C PHE A 130 1.13 -12.55 3.97
N VAL A 131 1.95 -11.59 3.59
CA VAL A 131 2.81 -10.83 4.50
C VAL A 131 2.32 -9.39 4.55
N TRP A 132 2.61 -8.71 5.66
CA TRP A 132 2.36 -7.27 5.76
C TRP A 132 3.50 -6.60 6.51
N THR A 133 3.71 -5.33 6.23
CA THR A 133 4.61 -4.44 6.95
C THR A 133 4.27 -2.99 6.63
N ALA A 134 5.02 -2.07 7.22
CA ALA A 134 5.04 -0.64 6.98
C ALA A 134 6.50 -0.13 7.06
N ASP A 135 6.72 1.16 7.04
CA ASP A 135 7.90 1.86 7.55
C ASP A 135 9.20 1.48 6.83
N THR A 136 9.26 1.73 5.52
CA THR A 136 10.41 1.36 4.66
C THR A 136 11.47 2.45 4.61
N ALA A 137 12.70 2.14 5.04
CA ALA A 137 13.88 3.02 4.96
C ALA A 137 13.71 4.35 5.74
N GLY A 138 13.15 4.27 6.95
CA GLY A 138 12.89 5.42 7.81
C GLY A 138 14.03 5.81 8.73
N GLN A 139 13.91 6.98 9.38
CA GLN A 139 14.76 7.46 10.45
C GLN A 139 16.26 7.53 10.11
N GLY A 140 16.61 7.77 8.83
CA GLY A 140 17.99 7.83 8.35
C GLY A 140 18.59 6.47 7.96
N PHE A 141 17.90 5.35 8.21
CA PHE A 141 18.28 4.04 7.71
C PHE A 141 17.79 3.88 6.27
N GLY A 142 18.73 3.74 5.34
CA GLY A 142 18.48 3.50 3.93
C GLY A 142 19.05 2.17 3.47
N ILE A 143 19.20 2.04 2.15
CA ILE A 143 19.81 0.86 1.54
C ILE A 143 21.27 0.76 1.97
N ASN A 144 21.63 -0.31 2.68
CA ASN A 144 23.02 -0.61 3.04
C ASN A 144 23.54 -1.76 2.16
N PRO A 145 24.37 -1.46 1.14
CA PRO A 145 24.91 -2.48 0.23
C PRO A 145 25.81 -3.50 0.93
N ASP A 146 26.52 -3.11 1.98
CA ASP A 146 27.45 -3.99 2.72
C ASP A 146 26.69 -5.12 3.44
N LEU A 147 25.44 -4.85 3.81
CA LEU A 147 24.52 -5.82 4.42
C LEU A 147 23.62 -6.53 3.41
N GLY A 148 23.74 -6.23 2.12
CA GLY A 148 22.93 -6.82 1.06
C GLY A 148 21.53 -6.20 0.93
N GLY A 149 21.40 -4.92 1.25
CA GLY A 149 20.19 -4.12 1.09
C GLY A 149 19.10 -4.43 2.11
N MET A 150 17.85 -4.24 1.74
CA MET A 150 16.65 -4.42 2.56
C MET A 150 16.27 -5.91 2.68
N ARG A 151 16.99 -6.65 3.50
CA ARG A 151 16.91 -8.13 3.60
C ARG A 151 15.57 -8.66 4.07
N THR A 152 14.77 -7.87 4.77
CA THR A 152 13.43 -8.28 5.22
C THR A 152 12.53 -8.58 4.03
N TYR A 153 12.63 -7.82 2.93
CA TYR A 153 11.89 -8.11 1.69
C TYR A 153 12.23 -9.47 1.11
N ARG A 154 13.52 -9.86 1.16
CA ARG A 154 13.94 -11.21 0.75
C ARG A 154 13.37 -12.30 1.66
N ALA A 155 13.34 -12.05 2.96
CA ALA A 155 12.76 -13.00 3.93
C ALA A 155 11.25 -13.16 3.70
N MET A 156 10.54 -12.06 3.42
CA MET A 156 9.12 -12.10 3.07
C MET A 156 8.88 -12.89 1.77
N ALA A 157 9.65 -12.63 0.72
CA ALA A 157 9.55 -13.38 -0.54
C ALA A 157 9.76 -14.88 -0.35
N ALA A 158 10.70 -15.28 0.54
CA ALA A 158 10.98 -16.69 0.84
C ALA A 158 9.80 -17.43 1.49
N THR A 159 8.81 -16.72 2.06
CA THR A 159 7.57 -17.33 2.57
C THR A 159 6.58 -17.70 1.48
N ASN A 160 6.83 -17.29 0.22
CA ASN A 160 5.99 -17.51 -0.95
C ASN A 160 4.52 -17.06 -0.72
N PRO A 161 4.28 -15.80 -0.37
CA PRO A 161 2.94 -15.29 -0.07
C PRO A 161 2.13 -15.10 -1.36
N ASP A 162 0.80 -15.21 -1.26
CA ASP A 162 -0.12 -14.92 -2.37
C ASP A 162 -0.24 -13.42 -2.66
N PHE A 163 0.09 -12.57 -1.67
CA PHE A 163 0.13 -11.11 -1.80
C PHE A 163 0.82 -10.47 -0.59
N PHE A 164 1.14 -9.19 -0.72
CA PHE A 164 1.77 -8.35 0.30
C PHE A 164 0.89 -7.13 0.58
N ILE A 165 0.69 -6.78 1.86
CA ILE A 165 0.06 -5.53 2.29
C ILE A 165 1.16 -4.60 2.81
N HIS A 166 1.33 -3.44 2.18
CA HIS A 166 2.15 -2.35 2.69
C HIS A 166 1.22 -1.33 3.37
N ALA A 167 1.29 -1.23 4.69
CA ALA A 167 0.34 -0.49 5.51
C ALA A 167 0.73 0.99 5.71
N GLY A 168 1.47 1.57 4.77
CA GLY A 168 1.91 2.97 4.82
C GLY A 168 3.42 3.10 4.96
N ASP A 169 3.93 4.32 4.87
CA ASP A 169 5.36 4.66 4.89
C ASP A 169 6.17 3.87 3.88
N THR A 170 5.66 3.83 2.65
CA THR A 170 6.37 3.23 1.52
C THR A 170 7.64 3.99 1.17
N ILE A 171 7.74 5.24 1.61
CA ILE A 171 8.92 6.12 1.60
C ILE A 171 8.88 7.03 2.84
N TYR A 172 10.04 7.57 3.21
CA TYR A 172 10.18 8.63 4.20
C TYR A 172 10.62 9.92 3.49
N ALA A 173 9.66 10.72 3.01
CA ALA A 173 9.93 11.91 2.22
C ALA A 173 10.56 13.04 3.05
N ASP A 174 10.31 13.06 4.35
CA ASP A 174 10.75 14.07 5.32
C ASP A 174 12.00 13.68 6.11
N ASN A 175 12.53 12.47 5.93
CA ASN A 175 13.72 11.99 6.61
C ASN A 175 14.91 11.95 5.64
N PRO A 176 15.88 12.89 5.73
CA PRO A 176 17.13 12.79 5.02
C PRO A 176 17.89 11.50 5.37
N ILE A 177 18.47 10.86 4.36
CA ILE A 177 19.30 9.67 4.52
C ILE A 177 20.77 10.11 4.46
N PRO A 178 21.52 10.11 5.61
CA PRO A 178 22.94 10.45 5.63
C PRO A 178 23.78 9.33 5.02
N GLU A 179 25.00 9.61 4.58
CA GLU A 179 25.93 8.58 4.09
C GLU A 179 26.24 7.53 5.14
N THR A 180 26.32 7.95 6.41
CA THR A 180 26.60 7.07 7.54
C THR A 180 25.70 7.42 8.72
N LEU A 181 25.33 6.39 9.49
CA LEU A 181 24.58 6.52 10.73
C LEU A 181 25.26 5.68 11.82
N GLU A 182 25.56 6.32 12.95
CA GLU A 182 26.14 5.63 14.11
C GLU A 182 25.03 4.95 14.91
N VAL A 183 25.17 3.65 15.11
CA VAL A 183 24.22 2.83 15.90
C VAL A 183 24.94 2.32 17.15
N ALA A 184 24.42 2.66 18.31
CA ALA A 184 25.05 2.31 19.57
C ALA A 184 25.27 0.78 19.71
N GLY A 185 26.54 0.38 19.85
CA GLY A 185 26.91 -1.05 20.01
C GLY A 185 26.99 -1.85 18.71
N GLU A 186 26.75 -1.24 17.56
CA GLU A 186 26.79 -1.87 16.24
C GLU A 186 27.82 -1.19 15.34
N PRO A 187 28.28 -1.85 14.26
CA PRO A 187 29.05 -1.18 13.23
C PRO A 187 28.32 0.00 12.60
N THR A 188 29.06 1.05 12.24
CA THR A 188 28.50 2.20 11.52
C THR A 188 27.68 1.75 10.31
N TRP A 189 26.42 2.16 10.28
CA TRP A 189 25.53 1.90 9.15
C TRP A 189 25.92 2.78 7.96
N ARG A 190 26.07 2.18 6.78
CA ARG A 190 26.44 2.89 5.55
C ARG A 190 25.32 2.86 4.55
N ASN A 191 24.84 4.04 4.19
CA ASN A 191 23.75 4.19 3.25
C ASN A 191 24.24 4.41 1.81
N LEU A 192 23.53 3.85 0.86
CA LEU A 192 23.45 4.41 -0.47
C LEU A 192 22.69 5.74 -0.38
N VAL A 193 23.18 6.81 -1.02
CA VAL A 193 22.53 8.13 -0.97
C VAL A 193 22.33 8.65 -2.39
N THR A 194 21.23 9.35 -2.63
CA THR A 194 20.97 10.12 -3.87
C THR A 194 20.73 11.58 -3.51
N GLU A 195 20.74 12.46 -4.52
CA GLU A 195 20.47 13.88 -4.30
C GLU A 195 19.10 14.08 -3.62
N GLU A 196 18.07 13.37 -4.09
CA GLU A 196 16.71 13.51 -3.58
C GLU A 196 16.53 12.98 -2.15
N THR A 197 17.41 12.05 -1.69
CA THR A 197 17.35 11.52 -0.32
C THR A 197 18.17 12.32 0.69
N SER A 198 18.95 13.32 0.25
CA SER A 198 19.82 14.11 1.12
C SER A 198 19.11 15.22 1.90
N LYS A 199 17.86 15.52 1.58
CA LYS A 199 17.05 16.57 2.21
C LYS A 199 15.57 16.14 2.28
N VAL A 200 14.72 16.92 2.96
CA VAL A 200 13.25 16.74 2.92
C VAL A 200 12.73 16.99 1.50
N ALA A 201 11.73 16.23 1.07
CA ALA A 201 11.15 16.40 -0.24
C ALA A 201 10.15 17.56 -0.25
N GLU A 202 10.30 18.49 -1.19
CA GLU A 202 9.41 19.62 -1.39
C GLU A 202 8.82 19.66 -2.80
N THR A 203 9.57 19.21 -3.81
CA THR A 203 9.13 19.17 -5.20
C THR A 203 8.63 17.79 -5.61
N LEU A 204 7.78 17.73 -6.64
CA LEU A 204 7.31 16.45 -7.18
C LEU A 204 8.47 15.51 -7.58
N ASN A 205 9.57 16.06 -8.14
CA ASN A 205 10.72 15.24 -8.52
C ASN A 205 11.43 14.63 -7.29
N GLU A 206 11.50 15.34 -6.18
CA GLU A 206 12.10 14.84 -4.93
C GLU A 206 11.22 13.72 -4.32
N PHE A 207 9.89 13.86 -4.31
CA PHE A 207 9.00 12.76 -3.91
C PHE A 207 9.15 11.53 -4.82
N ARG A 208 9.21 11.71 -6.15
CA ARG A 208 9.50 10.63 -7.10
C ARG A 208 10.87 10.01 -6.86
N GLY A 209 11.87 10.84 -6.52
CA GLY A 209 13.22 10.41 -6.17
C GLY A 209 13.27 9.44 -5.00
N ARG A 210 12.42 9.65 -3.98
CA ARG A 210 12.29 8.73 -2.84
C ARG A 210 11.80 7.34 -3.28
N HIS A 211 10.80 7.27 -4.13
CA HIS A 211 10.35 6.01 -4.69
C HIS A 211 11.41 5.36 -5.58
N ARG A 212 12.09 6.14 -6.45
CA ARG A 212 13.21 5.63 -7.26
C ARG A 212 14.34 5.07 -6.39
N TYR A 213 14.63 5.73 -5.27
CA TYR A 213 15.64 5.27 -4.33
C TYR A 213 15.30 3.88 -3.77
N ASN A 214 14.11 3.68 -3.22
CA ASN A 214 13.70 2.36 -2.69
C ASN A 214 13.75 1.28 -3.78
N MET A 215 13.45 1.64 -5.03
CA MET A 215 13.56 0.75 -6.18
C MET A 215 15.01 0.43 -6.61
N MET A 216 16.02 1.03 -6.00
CA MET A 216 17.42 0.62 -6.20
C MET A 216 17.74 -0.67 -5.42
N ASP A 217 16.92 -1.05 -4.44
CA ASP A 217 17.10 -2.28 -3.67
C ASP A 217 16.65 -3.52 -4.47
N ASP A 218 17.56 -4.48 -4.62
CA ASP A 218 17.30 -5.71 -5.38
C ASP A 218 16.26 -6.61 -4.69
N ASN A 219 16.22 -6.63 -3.35
CA ASN A 219 15.29 -7.48 -2.60
C ASN A 219 13.85 -6.96 -2.69
N LEU A 220 13.68 -5.63 -2.59
CA LEU A 220 12.38 -4.98 -2.78
C LEU A 220 11.85 -5.25 -4.19
N ARG A 221 12.70 -5.03 -5.22
CA ARG A 221 12.29 -5.28 -6.62
C ARG A 221 11.90 -6.72 -6.85
N ALA A 222 12.66 -7.67 -6.31
CA ALA A 222 12.36 -9.09 -6.45
C ALA A 222 11.01 -9.45 -5.82
N LEU A 223 10.72 -8.94 -4.61
CA LEU A 223 9.41 -9.14 -3.99
C LEU A 223 8.29 -8.56 -4.87
N TYR A 224 8.44 -7.30 -5.32
CA TYR A 224 7.41 -6.61 -6.11
C TYR A 224 7.18 -7.25 -7.50
N ALA A 225 8.21 -7.91 -8.06
CA ALA A 225 8.07 -8.64 -9.32
C ALA A 225 7.25 -9.92 -9.19
N ASP A 226 7.28 -10.58 -8.03
CA ASP A 226 6.69 -11.90 -7.86
C ASP A 226 5.47 -11.93 -6.93
N VAL A 227 5.23 -10.87 -6.15
CA VAL A 227 4.18 -10.82 -5.14
C VAL A 227 3.29 -9.59 -5.35
N PRO A 228 1.98 -9.78 -5.60
CA PRO A 228 1.04 -8.67 -5.72
C PRO A 228 1.01 -7.79 -4.45
N VAL A 229 1.04 -6.48 -4.62
CA VAL A 229 1.08 -5.51 -3.53
C VAL A 229 -0.27 -4.81 -3.37
N ILE A 230 -0.75 -4.71 -2.14
CA ILE A 230 -1.84 -3.85 -1.71
C ILE A 230 -1.20 -2.73 -0.90
N ALA A 231 -0.97 -1.58 -1.54
CA ALA A 231 -0.33 -0.44 -0.91
C ALA A 231 -1.38 0.49 -0.26
N GLN A 232 -1.04 0.99 0.90
CA GLN A 232 -1.63 2.16 1.56
C GLN A 232 -0.56 3.23 1.68
N TRP A 233 -0.93 4.44 2.04
CA TRP A 233 0.01 5.46 2.45
C TRP A 233 -0.24 5.82 3.92
N ASP A 234 0.76 6.46 4.54
CA ASP A 234 0.66 7.01 5.87
C ASP A 234 1.20 8.45 5.86
N ASP A 235 1.85 8.92 6.89
CA ASP A 235 2.30 10.30 6.97
C ASP A 235 3.61 10.57 6.24
N HIS A 236 4.60 9.70 6.37
CA HIS A 236 5.94 9.91 5.82
C HIS A 236 6.02 9.88 4.28
N GLU A 237 4.98 9.45 3.60
CA GLU A 237 4.87 9.76 2.18
C GLU A 237 4.84 11.27 1.93
N THR A 238 4.42 12.06 2.94
CA THR A 238 4.36 13.53 2.91
C THR A 238 5.31 14.14 3.93
N THR A 239 4.96 14.09 5.22
CA THR A 239 5.77 14.53 6.36
C THR A 239 5.18 14.01 7.66
N ASN A 240 6.03 13.80 8.67
CA ASN A 240 5.66 13.23 9.96
C ASN A 240 4.42 13.88 10.57
N ASN A 241 3.46 13.08 10.98
CA ASN A 241 2.26 13.42 11.76
C ASN A 241 1.33 14.47 11.14
N TRP A 242 1.41 14.76 9.86
CA TRP A 242 0.67 15.82 9.19
C TRP A 242 -0.86 15.63 9.20
N TRP A 243 -1.57 16.75 9.05
CA TRP A 243 -3.01 16.80 8.79
C TRP A 243 -3.36 17.85 7.70
N PRO A 244 -4.49 17.73 7.01
CA PRO A 244 -4.93 18.72 6.02
C PRO A 244 -4.99 20.14 6.57
N CYS A 245 -4.57 21.13 5.77
CA CYS A 245 -4.49 22.56 6.08
C CYS A 245 -3.40 22.94 7.11
N GLU A 246 -2.47 22.05 7.45
CA GLU A 246 -1.33 22.39 8.29
C GLU A 246 -0.33 23.30 7.56
N ALA A 247 0.25 24.24 8.31
CA ALA A 247 1.39 25.04 7.87
C ALA A 247 2.62 24.63 8.68
N LEU A 248 3.61 24.02 8.01
CA LEU A 248 4.81 23.50 8.67
C LEU A 248 5.66 24.62 9.28
N GLU A 249 6.04 24.46 10.52
CA GLU A 249 7.02 25.32 11.21
C GLU A 249 8.46 24.79 11.09
N ASP A 250 8.64 23.56 10.60
CA ASP A 250 9.94 22.92 10.46
C ASP A 250 10.85 23.71 9.49
N PRO A 251 12.02 24.22 9.96
CA PRO A 251 12.93 25.02 9.14
C PRO A 251 13.58 24.27 7.99
N ARG A 252 13.50 22.94 7.95
CA ARG A 252 13.99 22.12 6.82
C ARG A 252 13.19 22.37 5.54
N TYR A 253 11.92 22.76 5.66
CA TYR A 253 11.06 23.14 4.54
C TYR A 253 11.26 24.61 4.21
N THR A 254 11.99 24.85 3.11
CA THR A 254 12.44 26.20 2.70
C THR A 254 11.67 26.77 1.53
N GLN A 255 11.01 25.94 0.74
CA GLN A 255 10.29 26.32 -0.46
C GLN A 255 8.78 26.21 -0.29
N VAL A 256 8.31 25.17 0.43
CA VAL A 256 6.88 24.87 0.59
C VAL A 256 6.60 24.47 2.04
N ARG A 257 5.75 25.24 2.70
CA ARG A 257 5.30 24.96 4.08
C ARG A 257 3.82 24.60 4.17
N ASP A 258 3.10 24.74 3.08
CA ASP A 258 1.71 24.33 2.95
C ASP A 258 1.65 22.82 2.74
N VAL A 259 1.14 22.09 3.73
CA VAL A 259 1.07 20.63 3.73
C VAL A 259 0.17 20.11 2.61
N ASP A 260 -0.91 20.80 2.28
CA ASP A 260 -1.81 20.34 1.21
C ASP A 260 -1.09 20.30 -0.15
N THR A 261 -0.19 21.27 -0.39
CA THR A 261 0.69 21.27 -1.58
C THR A 261 1.68 20.10 -1.56
N LEU A 262 2.30 19.83 -0.40
CA LEU A 262 3.21 18.69 -0.24
C LEU A 262 2.46 17.36 -0.44
N ALA A 263 1.32 17.20 0.23
CA ALA A 263 0.48 16.00 0.14
C ALA A 263 -0.03 15.75 -1.29
N ALA A 264 -0.37 16.79 -2.04
CA ALA A 264 -0.76 16.65 -3.44
C ALA A 264 0.40 16.12 -4.30
N ARG A 265 1.64 16.59 -4.09
CA ARG A 265 2.86 16.11 -4.77
C ARG A 265 3.21 14.70 -4.36
N ALA A 266 3.20 14.42 -3.06
CA ALA A 266 3.43 13.11 -2.47
C ALA A 266 2.45 12.07 -3.01
N ARG A 267 1.15 12.37 -2.97
CA ARG A 267 0.09 11.50 -3.48
C ARG A 267 0.25 11.22 -4.96
N ARG A 268 0.64 12.21 -5.77
CA ARG A 268 0.90 12.02 -7.18
C ARG A 268 2.07 11.05 -7.39
N ALA A 269 3.21 11.28 -6.74
CA ALA A 269 4.37 10.39 -6.83
C ALA A 269 4.01 8.97 -6.34
N TRP A 270 3.35 8.84 -5.19
CA TRP A 270 2.91 7.56 -4.65
C TRP A 270 1.99 6.81 -5.62
N GLN A 271 1.02 7.48 -6.24
CA GLN A 271 0.13 6.87 -7.23
C GLN A 271 0.86 6.50 -8.52
N GLU A 272 1.91 7.20 -8.92
CA GLU A 272 2.73 6.83 -10.07
C GLU A 272 3.51 5.54 -9.82
N TYR A 273 3.98 5.32 -8.60
CA TYR A 273 4.86 4.18 -8.24
C TYR A 273 4.12 3.00 -7.60
N MET A 274 2.97 3.20 -6.98
CA MET A 274 2.21 2.10 -6.36
C MET A 274 1.14 1.53 -7.30
N PRO A 275 0.83 0.22 -7.20
CA PRO A 275 -0.12 -0.46 -8.09
C PRO A 275 -1.56 -0.15 -7.72
N ILE A 276 -1.88 1.12 -7.60
CA ILE A 276 -3.23 1.62 -7.38
C ILE A 276 -3.72 2.29 -8.67
N ALA A 277 -4.92 1.96 -9.09
CA ALA A 277 -5.55 2.58 -10.23
C ALA A 277 -7.04 2.74 -9.97
N ASP A 278 -7.59 3.88 -10.36
CA ASP A 278 -9.02 4.02 -10.58
C ASP A 278 -9.39 3.31 -11.89
N SER A 279 -10.56 2.70 -11.92
CA SER A 279 -11.13 2.09 -13.11
C SER A 279 -11.28 3.08 -14.27
N THR A 280 -11.37 4.38 -13.99
CA THR A 280 -11.42 5.46 -14.98
C THR A 280 -10.05 5.79 -15.56
N ALA A 281 -9.00 5.80 -14.75
CA ALA A 281 -7.63 6.05 -15.20
C ALA A 281 -7.14 4.95 -16.16
N LEU A 282 -7.52 3.70 -15.94
CA LEU A 282 -7.22 2.57 -16.84
C LEU A 282 -7.91 2.68 -18.20
N ARG A 283 -8.98 3.46 -18.33
CA ARG A 283 -9.76 3.59 -19.58
C ARG A 283 -9.31 4.75 -20.46
N ARG A 284 -8.69 5.77 -19.91
CA ARG A 284 -8.45 7.03 -20.63
C ARG A 284 -7.03 7.23 -21.14
N GLY A 285 -6.05 6.48 -20.67
CA GLY A 285 -4.69 6.42 -21.24
C GLY A 285 -3.90 7.74 -21.25
N SER A 286 -4.43 8.81 -20.67
CA SER A 286 -3.77 10.12 -20.66
C SER A 286 -4.16 10.92 -19.42
N GLY A 287 -3.18 11.39 -18.70
CA GLY A 287 -3.34 12.29 -17.55
C GLY A 287 -3.38 11.56 -16.20
N PHE A 288 -2.93 12.29 -15.19
CA PHE A 288 -2.97 11.86 -13.81
C PHE A 288 -4.34 12.20 -13.22
N GLU A 289 -5.13 11.17 -12.93
CA GLU A 289 -6.38 11.30 -12.18
C GLU A 289 -6.13 10.72 -10.77
N PRO A 290 -6.33 11.49 -9.69
CA PRO A 290 -6.14 11.00 -8.33
C PRO A 290 -7.08 9.82 -8.05
N ALA A 291 -6.52 8.62 -7.87
CA ALA A 291 -7.30 7.48 -7.45
C ALA A 291 -7.67 7.59 -5.97
N ARG A 292 -8.84 7.09 -5.61
CA ARG A 292 -9.24 6.94 -4.22
C ARG A 292 -8.38 5.90 -3.53
N ILE A 293 -7.73 6.25 -2.43
CA ILE A 293 -6.80 5.37 -1.72
C ILE A 293 -7.57 4.27 -1.00
N TYR A 294 -8.61 4.61 -0.23
CA TYR A 294 -9.40 3.61 0.47
C TYR A 294 -10.24 2.75 -0.49
N ARG A 295 -10.12 1.46 -0.36
CA ARG A 295 -10.74 0.50 -1.28
C ARG A 295 -10.90 -0.89 -0.69
N ARG A 296 -11.85 -1.67 -1.22
CA ARG A 296 -12.00 -3.09 -0.93
C ARG A 296 -11.32 -3.92 -2.01
N ILE A 297 -10.53 -4.88 -1.61
CA ILE A 297 -9.86 -5.84 -2.48
C ILE A 297 -10.38 -7.24 -2.16
N PRO A 298 -11.35 -7.77 -2.94
CA PRO A 298 -11.86 -9.12 -2.77
C PRO A 298 -10.79 -10.17 -3.10
N ARG A 299 -10.55 -11.10 -2.18
CA ARG A 299 -9.63 -12.22 -2.32
C ARG A 299 -10.37 -13.57 -2.28
N GLY A 300 -11.49 -13.66 -2.98
CA GLY A 300 -12.29 -14.88 -3.07
C GLY A 300 -13.26 -15.08 -1.90
N ALA A 301 -13.58 -16.34 -1.61
CA ALA A 301 -14.57 -16.68 -0.58
C ALA A 301 -14.06 -16.56 0.85
N THR A 302 -12.75 -16.51 1.04
CA THR A 302 -12.13 -16.60 2.37
C THR A 302 -11.70 -15.27 2.93
N LEU A 303 -11.40 -14.28 2.10
CA LEU A 303 -10.76 -13.05 2.52
C LEU A 303 -11.22 -11.84 1.69
N ASP A 304 -11.52 -10.76 2.37
CA ASP A 304 -11.58 -9.40 1.82
C ASP A 304 -10.59 -8.51 2.57
N VAL A 305 -9.86 -7.69 1.84
CA VAL A 305 -8.99 -6.66 2.40
C VAL A 305 -9.65 -5.30 2.18
N PHE A 306 -9.70 -4.49 3.24
CA PHE A 306 -10.20 -3.12 3.24
C PHE A 306 -9.03 -2.20 3.57
N ALA A 307 -8.43 -1.58 2.57
CA ALA A 307 -7.40 -0.58 2.76
C ALA A 307 -8.05 0.76 3.11
N LEU A 308 -7.59 1.43 4.15
CA LEU A 308 -8.10 2.73 4.58
C LEU A 308 -7.17 3.87 4.16
N ASP A 309 -7.63 5.09 4.35
CA ASP A 309 -6.90 6.34 4.15
C ASP A 309 -7.28 7.27 5.30
N MET A 310 -6.49 7.28 6.36
CA MET A 310 -6.74 8.18 7.49
C MET A 310 -6.10 9.54 7.25
N ARG A 311 -4.91 9.59 6.69
CA ARG A 311 -4.13 10.83 6.56
C ARG A 311 -4.85 11.92 5.78
N THR A 312 -5.47 11.58 4.64
CA THR A 312 -6.27 12.56 3.87
C THR A 312 -7.48 13.11 4.65
N HIS A 313 -7.97 12.37 5.64
CA HIS A 313 -9.24 12.67 6.33
C HIS A 313 -9.06 13.01 7.82
N LYS A 314 -7.86 12.96 8.34
CA LYS A 314 -7.51 13.27 9.71
C LYS A 314 -7.64 14.77 9.98
N GLY A 315 -7.96 15.14 11.20
CA GLY A 315 -7.89 16.52 11.68
C GLY A 315 -6.58 16.84 12.39
N GLU A 316 -6.45 18.09 12.83
CA GLU A 316 -5.34 18.57 13.63
C GLU A 316 -5.00 17.61 14.79
N ASN A 317 -3.70 17.48 15.11
CA ASN A 317 -3.24 16.74 16.26
C ASN A 317 -3.57 17.52 17.55
N THR A 318 -4.36 16.91 18.40
CA THR A 318 -4.84 17.46 19.67
C THR A 318 -4.59 16.45 20.80
N PRO A 319 -4.81 16.80 22.07
CA PRO A 319 -4.80 15.80 23.13
C PRO A 319 -5.87 14.70 23.00
N GLY A 320 -6.83 14.84 22.07
CA GLY A 320 -7.88 13.85 21.82
C GLY A 320 -8.97 13.78 22.92
N LEU A 321 -9.07 14.81 23.76
CA LEU A 321 -9.99 14.86 24.90
C LEU A 321 -11.25 15.69 24.61
N GLU A 322 -11.53 15.99 23.36
CA GLU A 322 -12.72 16.74 22.95
C GLU A 322 -13.99 15.96 23.29
N PRO A 323 -15.03 16.62 23.87
CA PRO A 323 -16.28 15.95 24.21
C PRO A 323 -17.14 15.58 22.99
N HIS A 324 -16.68 15.94 21.80
CA HIS A 324 -17.31 15.67 20.49
C HIS A 324 -16.35 14.95 19.56
N GLU A 325 -16.90 14.31 18.54
CA GLU A 325 -16.13 13.59 17.52
C GLU A 325 -15.23 14.54 16.71
N THR A 326 -13.95 14.20 16.61
CA THR A 326 -12.98 14.91 15.76
C THR A 326 -12.64 14.11 14.51
N PRO A 327 -12.18 14.76 13.41
CA PRO A 327 -11.91 14.09 12.14
C PRO A 327 -10.84 12.99 12.26
N LEU A 328 -11.11 11.85 11.61
CA LEU A 328 -10.19 10.71 11.50
C LEU A 328 -10.32 10.03 10.14
N LEU A 329 -11.48 9.39 9.85
CA LEU A 329 -11.71 8.63 8.61
C LEU A 329 -12.49 9.41 7.55
N GLY A 330 -13.01 10.59 7.89
CA GLY A 330 -14.07 11.21 7.09
C GLY A 330 -15.38 10.42 7.15
N GLU A 331 -16.51 11.10 6.98
CA GLU A 331 -17.83 10.46 7.10
C GLU A 331 -18.11 9.55 5.90
N GLU A 332 -17.73 9.97 4.70
CA GLU A 332 -17.95 9.18 3.48
C GLU A 332 -17.22 7.84 3.54
N GLN A 333 -15.95 7.84 3.97
CA GLN A 333 -15.16 6.62 4.11
C GLN A 333 -15.71 5.71 5.20
N LEU A 334 -16.11 6.24 6.35
CA LEU A 334 -16.72 5.46 7.43
C LEU A 334 -18.00 4.76 6.94
N GLN A 335 -18.90 5.49 6.29
CA GLN A 335 -20.12 4.93 5.75
C GLN A 335 -19.86 3.92 4.63
N TRP A 336 -18.87 4.16 3.79
CA TRP A 336 -18.41 3.20 2.78
C TRP A 336 -17.92 1.91 3.45
N LEU A 337 -17.04 2.02 4.46
CA LEU A 337 -16.48 0.86 5.17
C LEU A 337 -17.59 0.01 5.81
N ILE A 338 -18.53 0.64 6.50
CA ILE A 338 -19.68 -0.05 7.14
C ILE A 338 -20.51 -0.79 6.08
N ARG A 339 -20.83 -0.15 4.95
CA ARG A 339 -21.59 -0.80 3.86
C ARG A 339 -20.84 -1.98 3.27
N GLU A 340 -19.53 -1.82 2.99
CA GLU A 340 -18.72 -2.87 2.39
C GLU A 340 -18.46 -4.05 3.33
N LEU A 341 -18.26 -3.79 4.63
CA LEU A 341 -18.17 -4.84 5.64
C LEU A 341 -19.47 -5.65 5.73
N LYS A 342 -20.61 -4.97 5.74
CA LYS A 342 -21.93 -5.64 5.72
C LYS A 342 -22.14 -6.46 4.45
N ALA A 343 -21.70 -5.97 3.31
CA ALA A 343 -21.85 -6.63 2.01
C ALA A 343 -20.84 -7.77 1.79
N SER A 344 -19.81 -7.86 2.62
CA SER A 344 -18.77 -8.88 2.50
C SER A 344 -19.30 -10.26 2.89
N THR A 345 -19.17 -11.22 1.97
CA THR A 345 -19.47 -12.63 2.21
C THR A 345 -18.21 -13.46 2.51
N ALA A 346 -17.04 -12.84 2.49
CA ALA A 346 -15.78 -13.51 2.82
C ALA A 346 -15.75 -13.96 4.29
N THR A 347 -15.02 -15.03 4.57
CA THR A 347 -14.86 -15.51 5.95
C THR A 347 -14.16 -14.48 6.82
N TRP A 348 -13.06 -13.92 6.33
CA TRP A 348 -12.22 -12.94 7.03
C TRP A 348 -12.33 -11.56 6.39
N LYS A 349 -12.39 -10.52 7.22
CA LYS A 349 -12.33 -9.12 6.84
C LYS A 349 -11.07 -8.54 7.48
N VAL A 350 -10.07 -8.31 6.66
CA VAL A 350 -8.82 -7.67 7.08
C VAL A 350 -8.93 -6.19 6.75
N ILE A 351 -8.84 -5.35 7.78
CA ILE A 351 -8.81 -3.89 7.64
C ILE A 351 -7.35 -3.45 7.77
N GLY A 352 -6.78 -2.95 6.69
CA GLY A 352 -5.49 -2.27 6.70
C GLY A 352 -5.71 -0.84 7.16
N ASN A 353 -5.02 -0.47 8.21
CA ASN A 353 -5.14 0.79 8.91
C ASN A 353 -3.76 1.45 8.95
N ASP A 354 -3.66 2.72 8.67
CA ASP A 354 -2.39 3.43 8.76
C ASP A 354 -2.00 3.62 10.24
N LEU A 355 -2.85 4.19 11.08
CA LEU A 355 -2.59 4.39 12.51
C LEU A 355 -3.04 3.21 13.39
N PRO A 356 -2.28 2.81 14.43
CA PRO A 356 -2.74 1.86 15.43
C PRO A 356 -3.99 2.34 16.19
N LEU A 357 -4.84 1.38 16.59
CA LEU A 357 -6.13 1.70 17.20
C LEU A 357 -6.00 2.10 18.67
N GLY A 358 -5.19 1.41 19.44
CA GLY A 358 -5.13 1.55 20.90
C GLY A 358 -3.78 1.98 21.45
N LEU A 359 -2.82 2.31 20.59
CA LEU A 359 -1.54 2.85 21.01
C LEU A 359 -1.59 4.38 20.99
N VAL A 360 -0.93 4.98 21.95
CA VAL A 360 -0.77 6.43 22.04
C VAL A 360 0.52 6.82 21.36
N VAL A 361 0.43 7.68 20.35
CA VAL A 361 1.59 8.23 19.64
C VAL A 361 1.69 9.72 19.97
N PRO A 362 2.64 10.12 20.84
CA PRO A 362 2.82 11.51 21.21
C PRO A 362 3.27 12.39 20.05
N ASP A 363 2.74 13.60 19.98
CA ASP A 363 3.15 14.66 19.07
C ASP A 363 3.26 15.99 19.83
N GLY A 364 4.42 16.24 20.41
CA GLY A 364 4.65 17.38 21.30
C GLY A 364 3.74 17.36 22.54
N ARG A 365 2.78 18.30 22.61
CA ARG A 365 1.75 18.36 23.65
C ARG A 365 0.43 17.72 23.25
N ALA A 366 0.34 17.34 22.00
CA ALA A 366 -0.76 16.64 21.38
C ALA A 366 -0.41 15.16 21.19
N GLN A 367 -1.24 14.47 20.44
CA GLN A 367 -0.99 13.14 19.96
C GLN A 367 -1.65 12.96 18.61
N GLU A 368 -1.05 12.16 17.76
CA GLU A 368 -1.62 11.86 16.45
C GLU A 368 -2.52 10.62 16.47
N SER A 369 -2.33 9.74 17.42
CA SER A 369 -3.02 8.47 17.55
C SER A 369 -4.55 8.58 17.60
N ILE A 370 -5.21 7.46 17.36
CA ILE A 370 -6.66 7.32 17.57
C ILE A 370 -6.98 7.36 19.07
N SER A 371 -6.22 6.58 19.85
CA SER A 371 -6.36 6.54 21.31
C SER A 371 -5.79 7.80 21.98
N ASN A 372 -6.47 8.28 23.02
CA ASN A 372 -6.11 9.51 23.75
C ASN A 372 -5.43 9.26 25.10
N ALA A 373 -5.15 8.01 25.47
CA ALA A 373 -4.58 7.61 26.76
C ALA A 373 -5.47 7.88 28.00
N ASP A 374 -6.65 8.45 27.86
CA ASP A 374 -7.60 8.60 28.96
C ASP A 374 -8.30 7.25 29.22
N PRO A 375 -8.30 6.71 30.44
CA PRO A 375 -8.98 5.45 30.75
C PRO A 375 -10.51 5.57 30.79
N GLY A 376 -11.06 6.77 30.55
CA GLY A 376 -12.48 7.06 30.58
C GLY A 376 -13.26 6.64 29.35
N ARG A 377 -14.41 7.26 29.16
CA ARG A 377 -15.24 7.06 27.96
C ARG A 377 -14.51 7.58 26.70
N PRO A 378 -14.87 7.06 25.51
CA PRO A 378 -14.35 7.59 24.26
C PRO A 378 -14.55 9.10 24.10
N LEU A 379 -13.50 9.80 23.65
CA LEU A 379 -13.47 11.22 23.38
C LEU A 379 -12.75 11.46 22.02
N GLY A 380 -12.92 12.64 21.45
CA GLY A 380 -12.23 13.04 20.24
C GLY A 380 -12.34 12.02 19.11
N ARG A 381 -11.20 11.55 18.60
CA ARG A 381 -11.11 10.56 17.50
C ARG A 381 -11.62 9.17 17.89
N GLU A 382 -11.52 8.80 19.19
CA GLU A 382 -12.04 7.50 19.66
C GLU A 382 -13.56 7.36 19.46
N LEU A 383 -14.31 8.47 19.45
CA LEU A 383 -15.75 8.43 19.17
C LEU A 383 -16.05 7.88 17.77
N LYS A 384 -15.21 8.17 16.79
CA LYS A 384 -15.37 7.63 15.43
C LYS A 384 -15.05 6.14 15.37
N LEU A 385 -13.99 5.71 16.06
CA LEU A 385 -13.67 4.30 16.22
C LEU A 385 -14.80 3.55 16.93
N ALA A 386 -15.34 4.11 18.03
CA ALA A 386 -16.46 3.52 18.75
C ALA A 386 -17.70 3.34 17.86
N ARG A 387 -17.99 4.31 16.98
CA ARG A 387 -19.08 4.19 15.99
C ARG A 387 -18.83 3.03 15.01
N LEU A 388 -17.60 2.88 14.49
CA LEU A 388 -17.24 1.77 13.61
C LEU A 388 -17.40 0.43 14.31
N LEU A 389 -16.82 0.28 15.51
CA LEU A 389 -16.86 -0.96 16.28
C LEU A 389 -18.29 -1.35 16.67
N LYS A 390 -19.12 -0.36 17.08
CA LYS A 390 -20.54 -0.56 17.31
C LYS A 390 -21.29 -1.03 16.06
N ALA A 391 -21.03 -0.42 14.92
CA ALA A 391 -21.65 -0.81 13.65
C ALA A 391 -21.26 -2.25 13.25
N ILE A 392 -20.02 -2.66 13.44
CA ILE A 392 -19.54 -4.04 13.23
C ILE A 392 -20.37 -5.02 14.08
N LYS A 393 -20.56 -4.69 15.38
CA LYS A 393 -21.37 -5.49 16.31
C LYS A 393 -22.84 -5.58 15.90
N ASP A 394 -23.49 -4.42 15.68
CA ASP A 394 -24.91 -4.33 15.38
C ASP A 394 -25.25 -5.05 14.05
N LEU A 395 -24.38 -4.99 13.07
CA LEU A 395 -24.51 -5.66 11.78
C LEU A 395 -24.07 -7.12 11.80
N LYS A 396 -23.59 -7.61 12.95
CA LYS A 396 -23.09 -8.98 13.15
C LYS A 396 -22.00 -9.35 12.13
N VAL A 397 -21.08 -8.43 11.89
CA VAL A 397 -19.91 -8.69 11.04
C VAL A 397 -18.88 -9.48 11.84
N GLU A 398 -18.58 -10.68 11.39
CA GLU A 398 -17.68 -11.61 12.07
C GLU A 398 -16.27 -11.63 11.43
N ASN A 399 -15.29 -12.10 12.19
CA ASN A 399 -13.91 -12.34 11.74
C ASN A 399 -13.25 -11.06 11.16
N VAL A 400 -13.36 -9.95 11.89
CA VAL A 400 -12.66 -8.69 11.59
C VAL A 400 -11.31 -8.67 12.30
N VAL A 401 -10.27 -8.32 11.55
CA VAL A 401 -8.89 -8.18 12.03
C VAL A 401 -8.34 -6.88 11.48
N PHE A 402 -7.60 -6.12 12.31
CA PHE A 402 -6.88 -4.93 11.89
C PHE A 402 -5.40 -5.22 11.71
N LEU A 403 -4.79 -4.66 10.66
CA LEU A 403 -3.35 -4.67 10.40
C LEU A 403 -2.87 -3.24 10.29
N THR A 404 -1.83 -2.89 11.02
CA THR A 404 -1.31 -1.51 11.13
C THR A 404 0.22 -1.48 11.08
N GLY A 405 0.79 -0.28 11.00
CA GLY A 405 2.22 0.02 11.06
C GLY A 405 2.51 1.20 11.97
N ASP A 406 3.25 2.21 11.50
CA ASP A 406 3.48 3.54 12.06
C ASP A 406 4.42 3.57 13.30
N VAL A 407 4.19 2.75 14.30
CA VAL A 407 4.84 2.85 15.63
C VAL A 407 6.17 2.11 15.77
N HIS A 408 6.72 1.57 14.70
CA HIS A 408 8.06 0.98 14.61
C HIS A 408 8.33 -0.19 15.57
N TYR A 409 7.31 -0.93 15.98
CA TYR A 409 7.48 -2.19 16.69
C TYR A 409 6.35 -3.19 16.38
N ALA A 410 6.64 -4.46 16.54
CA ALA A 410 5.66 -5.51 16.29
C ALA A 410 4.84 -5.79 17.56
N ALA A 411 3.52 -5.83 17.43
CA ALA A 411 2.61 -6.14 18.52
C ALA A 411 1.38 -6.93 18.05
N ALA A 412 0.73 -7.61 19.00
CA ALA A 412 -0.57 -8.24 18.82
C ALA A 412 -1.47 -7.83 19.99
N HIS A 413 -2.51 -7.07 19.69
CA HIS A 413 -3.45 -6.56 20.68
C HIS A 413 -4.78 -7.29 20.56
N HIS A 414 -5.29 -7.78 21.68
CA HIS A 414 -6.65 -8.31 21.80
C HIS A 414 -7.52 -7.31 22.55
N TYR A 415 -8.48 -6.75 21.87
CA TYR A 415 -9.47 -5.84 22.45
C TYR A 415 -10.74 -6.60 22.82
N SER A 416 -11.16 -6.44 24.07
CA SER A 416 -12.38 -7.06 24.57
C SER A 416 -13.18 -6.11 25.46
N PRO A 417 -14.53 -6.19 25.45
CA PRO A 417 -15.40 -5.31 26.24
C PRO A 417 -15.08 -5.30 27.73
N GLU A 418 -14.62 -6.44 28.29
CA GLU A 418 -14.34 -6.59 29.71
C GLU A 418 -13.11 -5.78 30.17
N ARG A 419 -12.29 -5.30 29.20
CA ARG A 419 -11.05 -4.59 29.43
C ARG A 419 -11.07 -3.16 28.87
N ALA A 420 -12.23 -2.66 28.48
CA ALA A 420 -12.37 -1.36 27.85
C ALA A 420 -13.43 -0.51 28.55
N ALA A 421 -13.26 0.82 28.51
CA ALA A 421 -14.27 1.78 28.99
C ALA A 421 -15.48 1.83 28.05
N PHE A 422 -15.27 1.70 26.74
CA PHE A 422 -16.33 1.49 25.76
C PHE A 422 -16.56 0.01 25.58
N THR A 423 -17.79 -0.48 25.89
CA THR A 423 -18.09 -1.90 25.92
C THR A 423 -19.02 -2.39 24.79
N ASP A 424 -19.50 -1.47 23.95
CA ASP A 424 -20.48 -1.77 22.90
C ASP A 424 -19.81 -2.21 21.57
N PHE A 425 -18.93 -3.24 21.66
CA PHE A 425 -18.27 -3.84 20.50
C PHE A 425 -18.12 -5.36 20.66
N THR A 426 -17.74 -6.05 19.57
CA THR A 426 -17.36 -7.48 19.56
C THR A 426 -15.84 -7.59 19.68
N PRO A 427 -15.29 -8.53 20.48
CA PRO A 427 -13.86 -8.71 20.59
C PRO A 427 -13.16 -8.88 19.23
N PHE A 428 -11.98 -8.28 19.07
CA PHE A 428 -11.20 -8.35 17.84
C PHE A 428 -9.68 -8.27 18.11
N TRP A 429 -8.91 -8.55 17.08
CA TRP A 429 -7.46 -8.46 17.10
C TRP A 429 -6.95 -7.34 16.19
N GLU A 430 -5.92 -6.67 16.67
CA GLU A 430 -5.04 -5.79 15.91
C GLU A 430 -3.64 -6.38 15.90
N PHE A 431 -2.99 -6.38 14.75
CA PHE A 431 -1.60 -6.74 14.60
C PHE A 431 -0.84 -5.56 14.03
N VAL A 432 0.21 -5.14 14.72
CA VAL A 432 1.08 -4.03 14.33
C VAL A 432 2.36 -4.60 13.77
N ALA A 433 2.79 -4.11 12.62
CA ALA A 433 4.07 -4.48 12.01
C ALA A 433 5.19 -3.57 12.53
N GLY A 434 6.39 -4.12 12.63
CA GLY A 434 7.60 -3.32 12.81
C GLY A 434 8.15 -2.80 11.47
N PRO A 435 9.16 -1.90 11.50
CA PRO A 435 9.74 -1.29 10.32
C PRO A 435 10.66 -2.25 9.54
N ILE A 436 10.96 -1.88 8.29
CA ILE A 436 11.89 -2.59 7.40
C ILE A 436 13.10 -1.70 7.05
#